data_41816000786e6a9dc68ff5af18d62bd3
#
_entry.id   41816000786e6a9dc68ff5af18d62bd3
#
_cell.length_a   1.000
_cell.length_b   1.000
_cell.length_c   1.000
_cell.angle_alpha   90.00
_cell.angle_beta   90.00
_cell.angle_gamma   90.00
#
_symmetry.space_group_name_H-M   'P 1'
#
loop_
_entity.id
_entity.type
_entity.pdbx_description
1 polymer ?
#
loop_
_entity_poly.entity_id
_entity_poly.type
_entity_poly.pdbx_seq_one_letter_code
_entity_poly.pdbx_strand_id
1 'polypeptide(L)'
;MNFLLTLAYDGTNYCGFQVQPNGRSVAQTFQDALQAVLGSRPDIKGCSRTDAGVHALGFKLNFHADTRIPAAKLPLALNQHLPPDIRVLDAQVVPEDFHARYAAHTKTYLYRIHNHPIDSPFDAAYYTRVPRHLDEARMQAAAQQFVGRHDFLALCAAGSSAAAHGDTVRTITDCHVTRKGDEIDIEVTADGYLYNMVRILAGTLCEAGAGRLDPAEIPAILESRDRSRAGPTLPAKGLFLKCVEYDL
;
A
#
# COMPACT_ATOMS: atom_id res chain seq x y z
N MET A 1 -8.30 -7.80 25.95
CA MET A 1 -9.10 -7.73 24.70
C MET A 1 -8.21 -7.32 23.57
N ASN A 2 -8.36 -7.95 22.42
CA ASN A 2 -7.66 -7.62 21.16
C ASN A 2 -8.55 -6.71 20.31
N PHE A 3 -8.06 -5.53 19.95
CA PHE A 3 -8.78 -4.53 19.16
C PHE A 3 -8.19 -4.44 17.76
N LEU A 4 -9.03 -4.57 16.73
CA LEU A 4 -8.67 -4.28 15.33
C LEU A 4 -9.20 -2.90 14.97
N LEU A 5 -8.30 -2.04 14.47
CA LEU A 5 -8.63 -0.69 14.05
C LEU A 5 -8.39 -0.51 12.56
N THR A 6 -9.22 0.34 11.95
CA THR A 6 -9.03 0.83 10.58
C THR A 6 -8.52 2.26 10.62
N LEU A 7 -7.41 2.52 9.96
CA LEU A 7 -6.78 3.83 9.87
C LEU A 7 -6.74 4.33 8.42
N ALA A 8 -6.89 5.65 8.26
CA ALA A 8 -6.43 6.36 7.07
C ALA A 8 -5.29 7.29 7.45
N TYR A 9 -4.30 7.44 6.57
CA TYR A 9 -3.22 8.40 6.77
C TYR A 9 -2.62 8.92 5.47
N ASP A 10 -2.25 10.19 5.53
CA ASP A 10 -1.35 10.82 4.57
C ASP A 10 0.10 10.55 4.98
N GLY A 11 0.81 9.77 4.17
CA GLY A 11 2.19 9.34 4.44
C GLY A 11 3.26 10.40 4.13
N THR A 12 2.89 11.56 3.57
CA THR A 12 3.83 12.57 3.05
C THR A 12 4.91 12.94 4.06
N ASN A 13 4.53 13.12 5.33
CA ASN A 13 5.42 13.58 6.40
C ASN A 13 6.01 12.45 7.25
N TYR A 14 5.88 11.18 6.81
CA TYR A 14 6.30 10.01 7.57
C TYR A 14 7.36 9.19 6.84
N CYS A 15 8.30 8.66 7.61
CA CYS A 15 9.31 7.71 7.09
C CYS A 15 8.75 6.30 6.85
N GLY A 16 7.43 6.17 6.75
CA GLY A 16 6.68 4.94 6.58
C GLY A 16 5.92 4.54 7.84
N PHE A 17 5.32 3.34 7.80
CA PHE A 17 4.53 2.86 8.94
C PHE A 17 5.41 2.47 10.13
N GLN A 18 6.43 1.65 9.92
CA GLN A 18 7.23 1.03 10.98
C GLN A 18 8.13 2.05 11.70
N VAL A 19 8.25 1.91 13.02
CA VAL A 19 9.18 2.73 13.83
C VAL A 19 10.61 2.55 13.33
N GLN A 20 11.29 3.66 13.09
CA GLN A 20 12.67 3.74 12.60
C GLN A 20 13.43 4.86 13.32
N PRO A 21 14.75 4.75 13.49
CA PRO A 21 15.53 5.78 14.18
C PRO A 21 15.72 7.08 13.38
N ASN A 22 15.49 7.04 12.07
CA ASN A 22 15.80 8.12 11.13
C ASN A 22 14.64 9.07 10.82
N GLY A 23 13.50 8.94 11.51
CA GLY A 23 12.39 9.85 11.30
C GLY A 23 11.08 9.43 11.98
N ARG A 24 10.10 10.32 11.95
CA ARG A 24 8.77 10.08 12.50
C ARG A 24 8.02 9.05 11.66
N SER A 25 7.50 8.01 12.30
CA SER A 25 6.68 6.98 11.66
C SER A 25 5.21 7.08 12.05
N VAL A 26 4.32 6.52 11.23
CA VAL A 26 2.89 6.41 11.55
C VAL A 26 2.69 5.60 12.83
N ALA A 27 3.39 4.46 12.97
CA ALA A 27 3.28 3.59 14.15
C ALA A 27 3.68 4.30 15.45
N GLN A 28 4.78 5.06 15.44
CA GLN A 28 5.20 5.83 16.61
C GLN A 28 4.15 6.88 17.01
N THR A 29 3.67 7.66 16.04
CA THR A 29 2.64 8.69 16.27
C THR A 29 1.35 8.08 16.81
N PHE A 30 0.96 6.92 16.28
CA PHE A 30 -0.22 6.20 16.74
C PHE A 30 -0.04 5.65 18.16
N GLN A 31 1.13 5.09 18.49
CA GLN A 31 1.45 4.62 19.84
C GLN A 31 1.48 5.76 20.87
N ASP A 32 1.91 6.98 20.48
CA ASP A 32 1.85 8.15 21.36
C ASP A 32 0.40 8.53 21.69
N ALA A 33 -0.52 8.44 20.72
CA ALA A 33 -1.95 8.64 20.93
C ALA A 33 -2.56 7.53 21.83
N LEU A 34 -2.16 6.25 21.63
CA LEU A 34 -2.56 5.16 22.53
C LEU A 34 -2.11 5.42 23.98
N GLN A 35 -0.87 5.86 24.19
CA GLN A 35 -0.35 6.22 25.50
C GLN A 35 -1.18 7.33 26.16
N ALA A 36 -1.59 8.34 25.39
CA ALA A 36 -2.41 9.44 25.91
C ALA A 36 -3.83 8.99 26.32
N VAL A 37 -4.43 8.06 25.56
CA VAL A 37 -5.82 7.59 25.77
C VAL A 37 -5.90 6.46 26.80
N LEU A 38 -4.97 5.50 26.75
CA LEU A 38 -5.01 4.27 27.56
C LEU A 38 -4.11 4.31 28.80
N GLY A 39 -3.21 5.30 28.90
CA GLY A 39 -2.18 5.35 29.93
C GLY A 39 -1.05 4.30 29.72
N SER A 40 -1.11 3.53 28.64
CA SER A 40 -0.12 2.49 28.31
C SER A 40 0.22 2.55 26.83
N ARG A 41 1.39 1.97 26.45
CA ARG A 41 1.87 1.91 25.08
C ARG A 41 1.92 0.46 24.57
N PRO A 42 0.78 -0.10 24.17
CA PRO A 42 0.72 -1.48 23.71
C PRO A 42 1.51 -1.67 22.43
N ASP A 43 2.01 -2.91 22.22
CA ASP A 43 2.61 -3.30 20.95
C ASP A 43 1.51 -3.42 19.89
N ILE A 44 1.75 -2.79 18.72
CA ILE A 44 0.80 -2.76 17.61
C ILE A 44 1.26 -3.69 16.49
N LYS A 45 0.31 -4.41 15.92
CA LYS A 45 0.52 -5.34 14.80
C LYS A 45 -0.14 -4.74 13.54
N GLY A 46 0.66 -4.14 12.66
CA GLY A 46 0.15 -3.60 11.39
C GLY A 46 -0.01 -4.66 10.32
N CYS A 47 -1.02 -4.51 9.45
CA CYS A 47 -1.31 -5.44 8.34
C CYS A 47 -0.24 -5.46 7.26
N SER A 48 0.51 -4.39 7.10
CA SER A 48 1.54 -4.23 6.07
C SER A 48 2.64 -3.29 6.56
N ARG A 49 3.77 -3.29 5.83
CA ARG A 49 4.78 -2.24 5.92
C ARG A 49 4.58 -1.32 4.74
N THR A 50 4.27 -0.05 4.97
CA THR A 50 4.26 0.98 3.94
C THR A 50 5.55 1.77 4.00
N ASP A 51 6.11 2.09 2.83
CA ASP A 51 7.35 2.86 2.71
C ASP A 51 7.13 4.35 3.02
N ALA A 52 8.22 5.11 3.14
CA ALA A 52 8.18 6.56 3.29
C ALA A 52 7.37 7.22 2.17
N GLY A 53 6.44 8.10 2.52
CA GLY A 53 5.59 8.81 1.59
C GLY A 53 4.41 8.00 1.01
N VAL A 54 4.22 6.75 1.42
CA VAL A 54 3.07 5.92 1.01
C VAL A 54 1.88 6.20 1.91
N HIS A 55 0.71 6.37 1.32
CA HIS A 55 -0.55 6.65 2.00
C HIS A 55 -1.35 5.39 2.31
N ALA A 56 -2.42 5.54 3.10
CA ALA A 56 -3.41 4.49 3.30
C ALA A 56 -4.82 5.06 3.45
N LEU A 57 -5.79 4.41 2.83
CA LEU A 57 -7.22 4.69 2.97
C LEU A 57 -7.88 3.73 3.95
N GLY A 58 -7.34 2.51 4.10
CA GLY A 58 -7.90 1.46 4.93
C GLY A 58 -6.84 0.56 5.56
N PHE A 59 -5.81 1.15 6.19
CA PHE A 59 -4.79 0.40 6.92
C PHE A 59 -5.38 -0.27 8.15
N LYS A 60 -5.07 -1.53 8.37
CA LYS A 60 -5.51 -2.28 9.54
C LYS A 60 -4.36 -2.52 10.51
N LEU A 61 -4.62 -2.34 11.79
CA LEU A 61 -3.71 -2.78 12.86
C LEU A 61 -4.50 -3.34 14.04
N ASN A 62 -3.89 -4.25 14.79
CA ASN A 62 -4.45 -4.71 16.04
C ASN A 62 -3.47 -4.52 17.21
N PHE A 63 -4.04 -4.44 18.41
CA PHE A 63 -3.31 -4.41 19.67
C PHE A 63 -4.15 -4.96 20.83
N HIS A 64 -3.45 -5.43 21.87
CA HIS A 64 -4.08 -5.87 23.09
C HIS A 64 -4.08 -4.75 24.13
N ALA A 65 -5.20 -4.51 24.74
CA ALA A 65 -5.31 -3.59 25.88
C ALA A 65 -6.38 -4.04 26.88
N ASP A 66 -6.15 -3.68 28.15
CA ASP A 66 -7.18 -3.72 29.18
C ASP A 66 -7.74 -2.29 29.34
N THR A 67 -8.96 -2.08 28.87
CA THR A 67 -9.62 -0.77 28.90
C THR A 67 -11.12 -0.92 29.04
N ARG A 68 -11.73 0.07 29.70
CA ARG A 68 -13.19 0.19 29.80
C ARG A 68 -13.81 0.97 28.64
N ILE A 69 -12.98 1.51 27.74
CA ILE A 69 -13.47 2.25 26.57
C ILE A 69 -14.06 1.24 25.58
N PRO A 70 -15.34 1.35 25.23
CA PRO A 70 -15.93 0.49 24.19
C PRO A 70 -15.21 0.65 22.86
N ALA A 71 -15.03 -0.43 22.08
CA ALA A 71 -14.35 -0.39 20.80
C ALA A 71 -14.88 0.73 19.90
N ALA A 72 -16.19 0.87 19.76
CA ALA A 72 -16.83 1.93 18.96
C ALA A 72 -16.52 3.37 19.40
N LYS A 73 -15.97 3.58 20.60
CA LYS A 73 -15.54 4.89 21.10
C LYS A 73 -14.05 5.17 20.94
N LEU A 74 -13.25 4.14 20.67
CA LEU A 74 -11.80 4.29 20.45
C LEU A 74 -11.47 5.28 19.32
N PRO A 75 -12.17 5.27 18.15
CA PRO A 75 -11.91 6.25 17.09
C PRO A 75 -12.03 7.70 17.58
N LEU A 76 -13.10 8.01 18.31
CA LEU A 76 -13.31 9.36 18.84
C LEU A 76 -12.24 9.75 19.86
N ALA A 77 -11.87 8.86 20.76
CA ALA A 77 -10.86 9.11 21.78
C ALA A 77 -9.46 9.32 21.17
N LEU A 78 -9.06 8.42 20.25
CA LEU A 78 -7.74 8.47 19.62
C LEU A 78 -7.58 9.67 18.68
N ASN A 79 -8.62 10.02 17.93
CA ASN A 79 -8.58 11.13 16.97
C ASN A 79 -8.42 12.51 17.65
N GLN A 80 -8.68 12.63 18.97
CA GLN A 80 -8.39 13.85 19.72
C GLN A 80 -6.87 14.05 19.96
N HIS A 81 -6.08 12.98 19.92
CA HIS A 81 -4.65 12.98 20.16
C HIS A 81 -3.82 12.76 18.90
N LEU A 82 -4.46 12.36 17.80
CA LEU A 82 -3.80 12.17 16.51
C LEU A 82 -3.71 13.48 15.72
N PRO A 83 -2.61 13.72 14.99
CA PRO A 83 -2.50 14.85 14.07
C PRO A 83 -3.48 14.69 12.89
N PRO A 84 -3.78 15.77 12.13
CA PRO A 84 -4.81 15.76 11.09
C PRO A 84 -4.54 14.76 9.95
N ASP A 85 -3.30 14.35 9.74
CA ASP A 85 -2.85 13.45 8.70
C ASP A 85 -2.94 11.94 9.08
N ILE A 86 -3.41 11.60 10.29
CA ILE A 86 -3.76 10.22 10.71
C ILE A 86 -5.15 10.22 11.33
N ARG A 87 -6.01 9.31 10.89
CA ARG A 87 -7.36 9.13 11.46
C ARG A 87 -7.67 7.66 11.69
N VAL A 88 -8.26 7.37 12.83
CA VAL A 88 -8.94 6.10 13.10
C VAL A 88 -10.37 6.23 12.59
N LEU A 89 -10.74 5.35 11.67
CA LEU A 89 -12.04 5.34 11.02
C LEU A 89 -13.02 4.42 11.75
N ASP A 90 -12.52 3.27 12.24
CA ASP A 90 -13.31 2.23 12.86
C ASP A 90 -12.48 1.43 13.87
N ALA A 91 -13.16 0.77 14.82
CA ALA A 91 -12.56 -0.15 15.78
C ALA A 91 -13.54 -1.24 16.20
N GLN A 92 -13.07 -2.47 16.24
CA GLN A 92 -13.84 -3.64 16.69
C GLN A 92 -12.99 -4.56 17.56
N VAL A 93 -13.65 -5.39 18.38
CA VAL A 93 -13.00 -6.48 19.11
C VAL A 93 -12.87 -7.69 18.19
N VAL A 94 -11.70 -8.33 18.22
CA VAL A 94 -11.40 -9.52 17.45
C VAL A 94 -10.92 -10.65 18.36
N PRO A 95 -10.85 -11.91 17.89
CA PRO A 95 -10.28 -13.02 18.65
C PRO A 95 -8.90 -12.69 19.23
N GLU A 96 -8.59 -13.25 20.41
CA GLU A 96 -7.34 -12.94 21.13
C GLU A 96 -6.08 -13.31 20.34
N ASP A 97 -6.14 -14.32 19.50
CA ASP A 97 -5.05 -14.80 18.65
C ASP A 97 -4.99 -14.10 17.27
N PHE A 98 -5.95 -13.21 16.99
CA PHE A 98 -5.98 -12.48 15.72
C PHE A 98 -4.71 -11.62 15.54
N HIS A 99 -4.14 -11.68 14.35
CA HIS A 99 -2.98 -10.87 13.95
C HIS A 99 -3.20 -10.20 12.60
N ALA A 100 -3.26 -8.87 12.56
CA ALA A 100 -3.63 -8.09 11.37
C ALA A 100 -2.79 -8.40 10.11
N ARG A 101 -1.54 -8.85 10.27
CA ARG A 101 -0.69 -9.20 9.13
C ARG A 101 -0.94 -10.60 8.60
N TYR A 102 -1.06 -11.58 9.50
CA TYR A 102 -1.09 -12.99 9.13
C TYR A 102 -2.49 -13.51 8.83
N ALA A 103 -3.52 -12.88 9.40
CA ALA A 103 -4.92 -13.18 9.10
C ALA A 103 -5.43 -12.52 7.82
N ALA A 104 -4.65 -11.64 7.19
CA ALA A 104 -5.08 -10.96 5.96
C ALA A 104 -5.09 -11.94 4.78
N HIS A 105 -6.25 -12.05 4.10
CA HIS A 105 -6.42 -12.85 2.89
C HIS A 105 -5.95 -12.11 1.66
N THR A 106 -6.43 -10.88 1.50
CA THR A 106 -6.04 -10.03 0.37
C THR A 106 -5.77 -8.60 0.82
N LYS A 107 -4.98 -7.90 0.01
CA LYS A 107 -4.71 -6.48 0.14
C LYS A 107 -4.85 -5.84 -1.22
N THR A 108 -5.57 -4.72 -1.26
CA THR A 108 -5.70 -3.92 -2.47
C THR A 108 -4.90 -2.64 -2.32
N TYR A 109 -4.01 -2.40 -3.27
CA TYR A 109 -3.32 -1.14 -3.44
C TYR A 109 -3.88 -0.36 -4.61
N LEU A 110 -3.91 0.95 -4.48
CA LEU A 110 -4.26 1.91 -5.51
C LEU A 110 -3.02 2.74 -5.83
N TYR A 111 -2.65 2.83 -7.11
CA TYR A 111 -1.61 3.75 -7.58
C TYR A 111 -2.22 4.80 -8.49
N ARG A 112 -2.00 6.10 -8.18
CA ARG A 112 -2.62 7.23 -8.85
C ARG A 112 -1.63 7.99 -9.72
N ILE A 113 -2.00 8.24 -10.95
CA ILE A 113 -1.21 8.95 -11.96
C ILE A 113 -1.99 10.16 -12.46
N HIS A 114 -1.35 11.33 -12.47
CA HIS A 114 -1.79 12.50 -13.22
C HIS A 114 -1.10 12.51 -14.57
N ASN A 115 -1.83 12.13 -15.62
CA ASN A 115 -1.32 11.96 -16.98
C ASN A 115 -1.52 13.25 -17.80
N HIS A 116 -0.79 14.29 -17.43
CA HIS A 116 -0.85 15.61 -18.07
C HIS A 116 0.55 16.26 -18.12
N PRO A 117 0.87 17.07 -19.15
CA PRO A 117 2.15 17.79 -19.24
C PRO A 117 2.40 18.78 -18.09
N ILE A 118 1.33 19.34 -17.51
CA ILE A 118 1.39 20.32 -16.41
C ILE A 118 0.89 19.64 -15.14
N ASP A 119 1.58 19.84 -14.01
CA ASP A 119 1.18 19.30 -12.70
C ASP A 119 0.06 20.15 -12.07
N SER A 120 -0.79 19.50 -11.24
CA SER A 120 -1.78 20.19 -10.44
C SER A 120 -1.21 20.46 -9.03
N PRO A 121 -1.21 21.71 -8.55
CA PRO A 121 -0.73 22.02 -7.20
C PRO A 121 -1.61 21.42 -6.09
N PHE A 122 -2.87 21.08 -6.40
CA PHE A 122 -3.81 20.49 -5.43
C PHE A 122 -3.65 18.98 -5.31
N ASP A 123 -3.15 18.33 -6.36
CA ASP A 123 -3.04 16.87 -6.43
C ASP A 123 -1.58 16.38 -6.33
N ALA A 124 -0.62 17.30 -6.38
CA ALA A 124 0.81 17.00 -6.45
C ALA A 124 1.33 16.08 -5.32
N ALA A 125 0.66 16.06 -4.15
CA ALA A 125 1.01 15.20 -3.02
C ALA A 125 0.47 13.76 -3.16
N TYR A 126 -0.57 13.53 -4.00
CA TYR A 126 -1.34 12.29 -4.04
C TYR A 126 -1.32 11.59 -5.40
N TYR A 127 -0.67 12.19 -6.39
CA TYR A 127 -0.53 11.67 -7.74
C TYR A 127 0.92 11.70 -8.19
N THR A 128 1.29 10.71 -8.98
CA THR A 128 2.54 10.76 -9.74
C THR A 128 2.27 11.35 -11.12
N ARG A 129 2.89 12.49 -11.43
CA ARG A 129 2.75 13.08 -12.76
C ARG A 129 3.53 12.26 -13.80
N VAL A 130 2.85 11.90 -14.89
CA VAL A 130 3.43 11.33 -16.10
C VAL A 130 3.06 12.24 -17.28
N PRO A 131 3.99 13.06 -17.79
CA PRO A 131 3.67 14.09 -18.79
C PRO A 131 3.39 13.55 -20.19
N ARG A 132 3.92 12.37 -20.53
CA ARG A 132 3.66 11.71 -21.82
C ARG A 132 2.31 11.01 -21.79
N HIS A 133 1.57 11.13 -22.89
CA HIS A 133 0.30 10.40 -23.04
C HIS A 133 0.50 8.89 -22.83
N LEU A 134 -0.41 8.30 -22.06
CA LEU A 134 -0.50 6.87 -21.79
C LEU A 134 -1.78 6.32 -22.43
N ASP A 135 -1.66 5.24 -23.15
CA ASP A 135 -2.79 4.49 -23.71
C ASP A 135 -3.35 3.54 -22.64
N GLU A 136 -4.55 3.82 -22.16
CA GLU A 136 -5.23 3.03 -21.12
C GLU A 136 -5.46 1.58 -21.56
N ALA A 137 -5.84 1.34 -22.82
CA ALA A 137 -6.11 0.00 -23.31
C ALA A 137 -4.84 -0.87 -23.31
N ARG A 138 -3.69 -0.28 -23.67
CA ARG A 138 -2.38 -0.96 -23.57
C ARG A 138 -1.99 -1.22 -22.13
N MET A 139 -2.23 -0.26 -21.24
CA MET A 139 -1.98 -0.45 -19.80
C MET A 139 -2.84 -1.57 -19.24
N GLN A 140 -4.15 -1.62 -19.60
CA GLN A 140 -5.07 -2.67 -19.16
C GLN A 140 -4.67 -4.04 -19.72
N ALA A 141 -4.27 -4.13 -20.98
CA ALA A 141 -3.78 -5.37 -21.57
C ALA A 141 -2.53 -5.91 -20.85
N ALA A 142 -1.61 -5.02 -20.46
CA ALA A 142 -0.43 -5.37 -19.66
C ALA A 142 -0.81 -5.76 -18.23
N ALA A 143 -1.77 -5.06 -17.60
CA ALA A 143 -2.24 -5.36 -16.24
C ALA A 143 -2.80 -6.79 -16.13
N GLN A 144 -3.52 -7.26 -17.13
CA GLN A 144 -4.06 -8.62 -17.16
C GLN A 144 -2.98 -9.71 -17.19
N GLN A 145 -1.79 -9.42 -17.71
CA GLN A 145 -0.68 -10.38 -17.73
C GLN A 145 -0.04 -10.60 -16.35
N PHE A 146 -0.31 -9.73 -15.39
CA PHE A 146 0.15 -9.90 -14.00
C PHE A 146 -0.80 -10.73 -13.14
N VAL A 147 -2.05 -10.93 -13.60
CA VAL A 147 -3.06 -11.69 -12.84
C VAL A 147 -2.68 -13.17 -12.83
N GLY A 148 -2.76 -13.78 -11.65
CA GLY A 148 -2.38 -15.17 -11.44
C GLY A 148 -1.24 -15.31 -10.43
N ARG A 149 -0.76 -16.56 -10.30
CA ARG A 149 0.34 -16.93 -9.40
C ARG A 149 1.65 -16.92 -10.17
N HIS A 150 2.55 -15.98 -9.85
CA HIS A 150 3.84 -15.80 -10.53
C HIS A 150 4.99 -15.58 -9.54
N ASP A 151 6.21 -15.78 -9.99
CA ASP A 151 7.40 -15.28 -9.32
C ASP A 151 7.62 -13.80 -9.69
N PHE A 152 7.42 -12.92 -8.72
CA PHE A 152 7.53 -11.47 -8.90
C PHE A 152 8.92 -10.90 -8.60
N LEU A 153 9.98 -11.71 -8.62
CA LEU A 153 11.33 -11.22 -8.35
C LEU A 153 11.75 -10.09 -9.30
N ALA A 154 11.35 -10.13 -10.58
CA ALA A 154 11.58 -9.04 -11.54
C ALA A 154 10.91 -7.71 -11.12
N LEU A 155 9.87 -7.76 -10.29
CA LEU A 155 9.18 -6.58 -9.74
C LEU A 155 9.56 -6.31 -8.28
N CYS A 156 10.70 -6.79 -7.82
CA CYS A 156 11.18 -6.60 -6.45
C CYS A 156 12.41 -5.69 -6.43
N ALA A 157 12.39 -4.66 -5.57
CA ALA A 157 13.57 -3.81 -5.38
C ALA A 157 14.66 -4.54 -4.59
N ALA A 158 15.91 -4.12 -4.78
CA ALA A 158 17.05 -4.59 -4.01
C ALA A 158 16.85 -4.38 -2.50
N GLY A 159 17.42 -5.25 -1.67
CA GLY A 159 17.29 -5.19 -0.22
C GLY A 159 16.02 -5.82 0.35
N SER A 160 15.22 -6.49 -0.47
CA SER A 160 14.04 -7.25 -0.01
C SER A 160 14.46 -8.47 0.81
N SER A 161 13.97 -8.57 2.06
CA SER A 161 14.16 -9.77 2.88
C SER A 161 13.48 -11.00 2.28
N ALA A 162 12.31 -10.85 1.67
CA ALA A 162 11.61 -11.94 0.99
C ALA A 162 12.44 -12.49 -0.18
N ALA A 163 13.02 -11.61 -1.00
CA ALA A 163 13.91 -12.00 -2.10
C ALA A 163 15.17 -12.72 -1.60
N ALA A 164 15.76 -12.27 -0.48
CA ALA A 164 16.92 -12.90 0.13
C ALA A 164 16.65 -14.34 0.61
N HIS A 165 15.39 -14.66 0.98
CA HIS A 165 14.95 -15.99 1.39
C HIS A 165 14.28 -16.80 0.25
N GLY A 166 14.25 -16.27 -0.98
CA GLY A 166 13.62 -16.94 -2.12
C GLY A 166 12.08 -16.95 -2.09
N ASP A 167 11.45 -16.20 -1.18
CA ASP A 167 9.99 -16.09 -1.06
C ASP A 167 9.46 -14.95 -1.95
N THR A 168 9.46 -15.19 -3.27
CA THR A 168 9.11 -14.18 -4.28
C THR A 168 7.82 -14.46 -5.06
N VAL A 169 7.21 -15.62 -4.79
CA VAL A 169 5.95 -16.01 -5.44
C VAL A 169 4.77 -15.33 -4.75
N ARG A 170 3.90 -14.68 -5.53
CA ARG A 170 2.66 -14.05 -5.05
C ARG A 170 1.52 -14.38 -6.02
N THR A 171 0.29 -14.19 -5.54
CA THR A 171 -0.90 -14.34 -6.36
C THR A 171 -1.61 -13.00 -6.46
N ILE A 172 -1.62 -12.40 -7.65
CA ILE A 172 -2.46 -11.25 -7.95
C ILE A 172 -3.82 -11.81 -8.41
N THR A 173 -4.87 -11.46 -7.68
CA THR A 173 -6.25 -11.89 -7.97
C THR A 173 -6.96 -10.91 -8.90
N ASP A 174 -6.56 -9.64 -8.88
CA ASP A 174 -7.10 -8.61 -9.76
C ASP A 174 -6.06 -7.52 -10.02
N CYS A 175 -6.05 -7.01 -11.25
CA CYS A 175 -5.23 -5.86 -11.64
C CYS A 175 -5.95 -5.11 -12.76
N HIS A 176 -6.44 -3.91 -12.48
CA HIS A 176 -7.16 -3.13 -13.47
C HIS A 176 -6.73 -1.66 -13.49
N VAL A 177 -6.92 -1.04 -14.64
CA VAL A 177 -6.57 0.35 -14.93
C VAL A 177 -7.85 1.08 -15.31
N THR A 178 -8.08 2.24 -14.72
CA THR A 178 -9.22 3.10 -15.07
C THR A 178 -8.73 4.51 -15.32
N ARG A 179 -9.31 5.17 -16.33
CA ARG A 179 -9.00 6.57 -16.63
C ARG A 179 -10.24 7.44 -16.44
N LYS A 180 -10.05 8.58 -15.80
CA LYS A 180 -11.05 9.64 -15.69
C LYS A 180 -10.40 10.99 -16.01
N GLY A 181 -10.55 11.43 -17.25
CA GLY A 181 -9.85 12.62 -17.75
C GLY A 181 -8.33 12.41 -17.73
N ASP A 182 -7.63 13.26 -17.01
CA ASP A 182 -6.17 13.20 -16.86
C ASP A 182 -5.72 12.27 -15.72
N GLU A 183 -6.65 11.72 -14.95
CA GLU A 183 -6.35 10.81 -13.86
C GLU A 183 -6.38 9.35 -14.36
N ILE A 184 -5.37 8.57 -13.96
CA ILE A 184 -5.32 7.13 -14.17
C ILE A 184 -5.12 6.48 -12.81
N ASP A 185 -6.03 5.60 -12.44
CA ASP A 185 -5.95 4.76 -11.26
C ASP A 185 -5.60 3.33 -11.67
N ILE A 186 -4.61 2.74 -11.00
CA ILE A 186 -4.21 1.33 -11.13
C ILE A 186 -4.53 0.67 -9.80
N GLU A 187 -5.47 -0.28 -9.80
CA GLU A 187 -5.79 -1.07 -8.61
C GLU A 187 -5.21 -2.48 -8.75
N VAL A 188 -4.57 -2.96 -7.69
CA VAL A 188 -3.96 -4.29 -7.65
C VAL A 188 -4.36 -4.97 -6.35
N THR A 189 -4.97 -6.16 -6.45
CA THR A 189 -5.35 -7.01 -5.32
C THR A 189 -4.53 -8.29 -5.34
N ALA A 190 -3.88 -8.61 -4.21
CA ALA A 190 -3.04 -9.79 -4.08
C ALA A 190 -3.01 -10.35 -2.66
N ASP A 191 -2.54 -11.60 -2.51
CA ASP A 191 -2.27 -12.25 -1.22
C ASP A 191 -1.09 -11.60 -0.45
N GLY A 192 -0.19 -10.92 -1.17
CA GLY A 192 0.96 -10.23 -0.61
C GLY A 192 1.77 -9.49 -1.66
N TYR A 193 2.71 -8.68 -1.19
CA TYR A 193 3.56 -7.88 -2.08
C TYR A 193 5.02 -7.93 -1.64
N LEU A 194 5.92 -7.86 -2.62
CA LEU A 194 7.35 -7.69 -2.42
C LEU A 194 7.70 -6.20 -2.26
N TYR A 195 8.92 -5.94 -1.84
CA TYR A 195 9.41 -4.57 -1.66
C TYR A 195 9.31 -3.76 -2.96
N ASN A 196 8.61 -2.63 -2.92
CA ASN A 196 8.29 -1.74 -4.04
C ASN A 196 7.50 -2.38 -5.20
N MET A 197 6.96 -3.59 -5.07
CA MET A 197 6.33 -4.34 -6.16
C MET A 197 5.25 -3.55 -6.90
N VAL A 198 4.30 -2.93 -6.19
CA VAL A 198 3.21 -2.17 -6.84
C VAL A 198 3.73 -0.94 -7.58
N ARG A 199 4.74 -0.26 -7.05
CA ARG A 199 5.36 0.91 -7.69
C ARG A 199 6.12 0.54 -8.96
N ILE A 200 6.76 -0.63 -8.98
CA ILE A 200 7.45 -1.18 -10.16
C ILE A 200 6.41 -1.66 -11.18
N LEU A 201 5.35 -2.34 -10.74
CA LEU A 201 4.23 -2.75 -11.58
C LEU A 201 3.62 -1.53 -12.28
N ALA A 202 3.29 -0.48 -11.53
CA ALA A 202 2.74 0.75 -12.08
C ALA A 202 3.70 1.39 -13.11
N GLY A 203 5.02 1.39 -12.84
CA GLY A 203 6.03 1.84 -13.79
C GLY A 203 6.07 1.01 -15.07
N THR A 204 5.94 -0.31 -14.93
CA THR A 204 5.90 -1.23 -16.08
C THR A 204 4.64 -1.00 -16.93
N LEU A 205 3.49 -0.76 -16.29
CA LEU A 205 2.26 -0.38 -16.98
C LEU A 205 2.37 0.96 -17.71
N CYS A 206 3.11 1.93 -17.14
CA CYS A 206 3.41 3.20 -17.82
C CYS A 206 4.28 2.99 -19.06
N GLU A 207 5.26 2.06 -19.05
CA GLU A 207 6.05 1.72 -20.22
C GLU A 207 5.18 1.11 -21.32
N ALA A 208 4.24 0.23 -20.94
CA ALA A 208 3.27 -0.35 -21.88
C ALA A 208 2.34 0.72 -22.48
N GLY A 209 1.76 1.58 -21.63
CA GLY A 209 0.88 2.69 -22.06
C GLY A 209 1.57 3.72 -22.94
N ALA A 210 2.88 3.92 -22.75
CA ALA A 210 3.72 4.80 -23.60
C ALA A 210 4.17 4.13 -24.90
N GLY A 211 3.82 2.87 -25.14
CA GLY A 211 4.21 2.11 -26.35
C GLY A 211 5.67 1.67 -26.37
N ARG A 212 6.38 1.71 -25.24
CA ARG A 212 7.79 1.28 -25.13
C ARG A 212 7.95 -0.18 -24.71
N LEU A 213 6.87 -0.80 -24.24
CA LEU A 213 6.80 -2.21 -23.89
C LEU A 213 5.55 -2.83 -24.54
N ASP A 214 5.70 -3.99 -25.16
CA ASP A 214 4.54 -4.76 -25.61
C ASP A 214 3.91 -5.47 -24.37
N PRO A 215 2.59 -5.36 -24.15
CA PRO A 215 1.91 -6.12 -23.12
C PRO A 215 2.20 -7.63 -23.14
N ALA A 216 2.42 -8.21 -24.31
CA ALA A 216 2.74 -9.62 -24.50
C ALA A 216 4.13 -10.02 -23.96
N GLU A 217 5.01 -9.05 -23.67
CA GLU A 217 6.34 -9.31 -23.11
C GLU A 217 6.31 -9.52 -21.57
N ILE A 218 5.23 -9.15 -20.88
CA ILE A 218 5.13 -9.24 -19.42
C ILE A 218 5.44 -10.64 -18.88
N PRO A 219 4.90 -11.75 -19.44
CA PRO A 219 5.24 -13.08 -18.97
C PRO A 219 6.75 -13.37 -19.06
N ALA A 220 7.40 -12.99 -20.17
CA ALA A 220 8.84 -13.17 -20.33
C ALA A 220 9.68 -12.30 -19.37
N ILE A 221 9.17 -11.13 -18.95
CA ILE A 221 9.79 -10.31 -17.90
C ILE A 221 9.71 -11.04 -16.55
N LEU A 222 8.55 -11.58 -16.18
CA LEU A 222 8.37 -12.34 -14.93
C LEU A 222 9.27 -13.58 -14.89
N GLU A 223 9.28 -14.37 -15.97
CA GLU A 223 10.12 -15.56 -16.11
C GLU A 223 11.62 -15.26 -16.03
N SER A 224 12.04 -14.11 -16.52
CA SER A 224 13.45 -13.70 -16.49
C SER A 224 13.99 -13.47 -15.08
N ARG A 225 13.13 -13.16 -14.12
CA ARG A 225 13.47 -12.78 -12.74
C ARG A 225 14.44 -11.59 -12.66
N ASP A 226 14.60 -10.85 -13.75
CA ASP A 226 15.54 -9.74 -13.89
C ASP A 226 14.83 -8.40 -13.71
N ARG A 227 15.18 -7.70 -12.61
CA ARG A 227 14.64 -6.38 -12.28
C ARG A 227 14.87 -5.33 -13.39
N SER A 228 15.96 -5.45 -14.14
CA SER A 228 16.31 -4.48 -15.17
C SER A 228 15.36 -4.49 -16.38
N ARG A 229 14.62 -5.57 -16.58
CA ARG A 229 13.63 -5.72 -17.65
C ARG A 229 12.26 -5.13 -17.30
N ALA A 230 11.96 -4.92 -16.03
CA ALA A 230 10.74 -4.26 -15.60
C ALA A 230 10.88 -2.72 -15.64
N GLY A 231 9.73 -2.04 -15.60
CA GLY A 231 9.67 -0.57 -15.61
C GLY A 231 10.32 0.09 -14.38
N PRO A 232 10.41 1.42 -14.35
CA PRO A 232 10.97 2.16 -13.23
C PRO A 232 10.13 2.02 -11.96
N THR A 233 10.76 2.19 -10.79
CA THR A 233 10.03 2.33 -9.53
C THR A 233 9.44 3.73 -9.46
N LEU A 234 8.12 3.85 -9.57
CA LEU A 234 7.45 5.14 -9.51
C LEU A 234 7.47 5.73 -8.08
N PRO A 235 7.28 7.06 -7.90
CA PRO A 235 7.26 7.74 -6.62
C PRO A 235 6.25 7.14 -5.62
N ALA A 236 6.56 7.23 -4.32
CA ALA A 236 5.69 6.72 -3.26
C ALA A 236 4.36 7.47 -3.14
N LYS A 237 4.36 8.78 -3.43
CA LYS A 237 3.22 9.69 -3.27
C LYS A 237 1.96 9.32 -4.09
N GLY A 238 2.10 8.48 -5.12
CA GLY A 238 0.95 7.95 -5.86
C GLY A 238 0.37 6.67 -5.25
N LEU A 239 1.03 6.06 -4.25
CA LEU A 239 0.65 4.75 -3.72
C LEU A 239 -0.18 4.86 -2.46
N PHE A 240 -1.31 4.13 -2.45
CA PHE A 240 -2.23 4.01 -1.32
C PHE A 240 -2.50 2.54 -1.01
N LEU A 241 -2.39 2.13 0.26
CA LEU A 241 -3.04 0.91 0.72
C LEU A 241 -4.55 1.19 0.81
N LYS A 242 -5.35 0.64 -0.12
CA LYS A 242 -6.77 0.93 -0.25
C LYS A 242 -7.60 0.18 0.80
N CYS A 243 -7.45 -1.14 0.85
CA CYS A 243 -8.14 -1.98 1.83
C CYS A 243 -7.38 -3.29 2.09
N VAL A 244 -7.80 -3.96 3.17
CA VAL A 244 -7.31 -5.29 3.58
C VAL A 244 -8.51 -6.12 3.99
N GLU A 245 -8.61 -7.34 3.48
CA GLU A 245 -9.72 -8.25 3.73
C GLU A 245 -9.33 -9.36 4.69
N TYR A 246 -10.27 -9.72 5.55
CA TYR A 246 -10.18 -10.77 6.57
C TYR A 246 -11.49 -11.56 6.62
N ASP A 247 -11.42 -12.83 7.01
CA ASP A 247 -12.57 -13.60 7.45
C ASP A 247 -12.78 -13.34 8.96
N LEU A 248 -13.73 -12.44 9.30
CA LEU A 248 -14.08 -12.02 10.66
C LEU A 248 -15.58 -12.21 10.94
#